data_cfd49e4f50e14f3a85a24dabc6a95c67
#
_entry.id   cfd49e4f50e14f3a85a24dabc6a95c67
#
_cell.length_a   1.000
_cell.length_b   1.000
_cell.length_c   1.000
_cell.angle_alpha   90.00
_cell.angle_beta   90.00
_cell.angle_gamma   90.00
#
_symmetry.space_group_name_H-M   'P 1'
#
loop_
_entity.id
_entity.type
_entity.pdbx_description
1 polymer ?
#
loop_
_entity_poly.entity_id
_entity_poly.type
_entity_poly.pdbx_seq_one_letter_code
_entity_poly.pdbx_strand_id
1 'polypeptide(L)'
;ASVWHPCTQMARAARTPPLAIARGQGAWLHDHEGRRYFDAISSWWVNLFGHAHPDVNAAIKAQLDTLPHVMLAGCTHEPAVRLAERLSVRTGGSLGHVFF
;
A
#
# COMPACT_ATOMS: atom_id res chain seq x y z
N ALA A 1 -6.60 14.13 19.71
CA ALA A 1 -6.70 13.18 18.60
C ALA A 1 -6.89 11.78 19.18
N SER A 2 -7.77 10.96 18.56
CA SER A 2 -8.09 9.61 19.05
C SER A 2 -7.19 8.52 18.46
N VAL A 3 -6.15 8.90 17.69
CA VAL A 3 -5.22 8.00 17.04
C VAL A 3 -3.89 7.98 17.77
N TRP A 4 -3.45 6.80 18.18
CA TRP A 4 -2.08 6.59 18.62
C TRP A 4 -1.23 6.11 17.44
N HIS A 5 -0.37 6.99 16.94
CA HIS A 5 0.45 6.69 15.77
C HIS A 5 1.59 5.72 16.13
N PRO A 6 1.94 4.76 15.26
CA PRO A 6 3.09 3.88 15.44
C PRO A 6 4.38 4.67 15.66
N CYS A 7 5.29 4.10 16.42
CA CYS A 7 6.61 4.68 16.71
C CYS A 7 6.58 6.11 17.29
N THR A 8 5.48 6.51 17.93
CA THR A 8 5.30 7.82 18.51
C THR A 8 5.03 7.77 20.01
N GLN A 9 5.41 8.84 20.71
CA GLN A 9 5.02 9.07 22.10
C GLN A 9 3.89 10.10 22.12
N MET A 10 2.73 9.71 22.65
CA MET A 10 1.53 10.58 22.70
C MET A 10 1.81 11.91 23.42
N ALA A 11 2.63 11.91 24.47
CA ALA A 11 3.00 13.13 25.19
C ALA A 11 3.77 14.15 24.32
N ARG A 12 4.46 13.69 23.27
CA ARG A 12 5.16 14.56 22.32
C ARG A 12 4.25 15.06 21.20
N ALA A 13 3.16 14.37 20.90
CA ALA A 13 2.25 14.74 19.80
C ALA A 13 1.61 16.12 19.99
N ALA A 14 1.49 16.60 21.23
CA ALA A 14 1.00 17.95 21.53
C ALA A 14 2.01 19.04 21.14
N ARG A 15 3.32 18.76 21.18
CA ARG A 15 4.40 19.69 20.85
C ARG A 15 4.89 19.57 19.41
N THR A 16 4.87 18.33 18.90
CA THR A 16 5.29 18.00 17.53
C THR A 16 4.19 17.14 16.91
N PRO A 17 3.14 17.77 16.39
CA PRO A 17 2.05 17.02 15.77
C PRO A 17 2.52 16.30 14.51
N PRO A 18 1.95 15.13 14.19
CA PRO A 18 2.24 14.46 12.93
C PRO A 18 1.77 15.31 11.74
N LEU A 19 2.44 15.16 10.61
CA LEU A 19 2.03 15.80 9.37
C LEU A 19 0.67 15.27 8.91
N ALA A 20 -0.28 16.17 8.70
CA ALA A 20 -1.61 15.82 8.20
C ALA A 20 -1.60 15.78 6.68
N ILE A 21 -1.26 14.62 6.12
CA ILE A 21 -1.16 14.43 4.67
C ILE A 21 -2.55 14.30 4.06
N ALA A 22 -2.82 15.10 3.03
CA ALA A 22 -4.08 15.12 2.30
C ALA A 22 -4.04 14.29 1.01
N ARG A 23 -2.89 14.25 0.31
CA ARG A 23 -2.72 13.51 -0.95
C ARG A 23 -1.26 13.18 -1.20
N GLY A 24 -1.03 12.20 -2.09
CA GLY A 24 0.28 11.87 -2.64
C GLY A 24 0.23 11.73 -4.16
N GLN A 25 1.35 12.04 -4.82
CA GLN A 25 1.52 11.85 -6.25
C GLN A 25 2.99 11.64 -6.60
N GLY A 26 3.31 10.54 -7.25
CA GLY A 26 4.71 10.17 -7.51
C GLY A 26 5.49 10.11 -6.19
N ALA A 27 6.61 10.80 -6.10
CA ALA A 27 7.45 10.85 -4.90
C ALA A 27 7.05 11.98 -3.91
N TRP A 28 5.91 12.60 -4.09
CA TRP A 28 5.53 13.79 -3.33
C TRP A 28 4.26 13.58 -2.51
N LEU A 29 4.32 14.01 -1.26
CA LEU A 29 3.20 14.12 -0.35
C LEU A 29 2.77 15.59 -0.22
N HIS A 30 1.50 15.84 -0.02
CA HIS A 30 0.95 17.16 0.19
C HIS A 30 0.07 17.19 1.43
N ASP A 31 0.21 18.20 2.26
CA ASP A 31 -0.67 18.40 3.40
C ASP A 31 -1.94 19.21 3.03
N HIS A 32 -2.80 19.44 4.01
CA HIS A 32 -4.03 20.22 3.83
C HIS A 32 -3.78 21.73 3.59
N GLU A 33 -2.58 22.22 3.86
CA GLU A 33 -2.17 23.61 3.62
C GLU A 33 -1.49 23.80 2.27
N GLY A 34 -1.35 22.71 1.48
CA GLY A 34 -0.73 22.72 0.16
C GLY A 34 0.80 22.64 0.16
N ARG A 35 1.43 22.51 1.33
CA ARG A 35 2.87 22.28 1.41
C ARG A 35 3.24 20.91 0.84
N ARG A 36 4.40 20.85 0.23
CA ARG A 36 4.89 19.64 -0.47
C ARG A 36 6.11 19.06 0.23
N TYR A 37 6.10 17.75 0.42
CA TYR A 37 7.16 16.98 1.08
C TYR A 37 7.63 15.87 0.17
N PHE A 38 8.94 15.73 0.02
CA PHE A 38 9.53 14.62 -0.73
C PHE A 38 9.55 13.36 0.15
N ASP A 39 8.89 12.30 -0.32
CA ASP A 39 8.82 11.02 0.39
C ASP A 39 10.03 10.14 0.04
N ALA A 40 11.20 10.50 0.60
CA ALA A 40 12.47 9.84 0.31
C ALA A 40 12.52 8.36 0.74
N ILE A 41 11.64 7.95 1.63
CA ILE A 41 11.57 6.56 2.13
C ILE A 41 10.39 5.77 1.56
N SER A 42 9.70 6.33 0.56
CA SER A 42 8.53 5.70 -0.09
C SER A 42 7.49 5.19 0.90
N SER A 43 7.16 6.02 1.92
CA SER A 43 6.24 5.69 3.01
C SER A 43 6.52 4.31 3.61
N TRP A 44 7.78 4.13 4.03
CA TRP A 44 8.31 2.89 4.59
C TRP A 44 8.46 1.76 3.56
N TRP A 45 9.00 2.13 2.39
CA TRP A 45 9.38 1.25 1.27
C TRP A 45 8.21 0.58 0.54
N VAL A 46 6.98 1.01 0.79
CA VAL A 46 5.77 0.38 0.22
C VAL A 46 5.43 0.91 -1.17
N ASN A 47 5.73 2.18 -1.46
CA ASN A 47 5.32 2.84 -2.70
C ASN A 47 6.40 2.74 -3.80
N LEU A 48 6.69 1.54 -4.28
CA LEU A 48 7.71 1.28 -5.30
C LEU A 48 7.51 2.13 -6.57
N PHE A 49 6.27 2.33 -7.00
CA PHE A 49 5.91 3.08 -8.20
C PHE A 49 5.47 4.52 -7.91
N GLY A 50 5.63 4.98 -6.66
CA GLY A 50 5.14 6.26 -6.18
C GLY A 50 3.66 6.26 -5.80
N HIS A 51 3.26 7.37 -5.17
CA HIS A 51 1.88 7.58 -4.74
C HIS A 51 0.94 7.77 -5.93
N ALA A 52 -0.25 7.24 -5.82
CA ALA A 52 -1.34 7.39 -6.80
C ALA A 52 -0.95 6.98 -8.22
N HIS A 53 -0.16 5.90 -8.38
CA HIS A 53 0.19 5.40 -9.70
C HIS A 53 -1.07 5.04 -10.50
N PRO A 54 -1.25 5.57 -11.71
CA PRO A 54 -2.53 5.45 -12.42
C PRO A 54 -2.91 4.01 -12.73
N ASP A 55 -1.97 3.18 -13.18
CA ASP A 55 -2.27 1.79 -13.55
C ASP A 55 -2.59 0.93 -12.32
N VAL A 56 -1.86 1.16 -11.20
CA VAL A 56 -2.15 0.47 -9.93
C VAL A 56 -3.54 0.85 -9.43
N ASN A 57 -3.85 2.15 -9.42
CA ASN A 57 -5.16 2.64 -9.00
C ASN A 57 -6.29 2.10 -9.89
N ALA A 58 -6.08 2.06 -11.21
CA ALA A 58 -7.06 1.52 -12.15
C ALA A 58 -7.31 0.03 -11.91
N ALA A 59 -6.25 -0.76 -11.72
CA ALA A 59 -6.36 -2.19 -11.43
C ALA A 59 -7.10 -2.47 -10.11
N ILE A 60 -6.79 -1.71 -9.04
CA ILE A 60 -7.48 -1.85 -7.75
C ILE A 60 -8.97 -1.49 -7.89
N LYS A 61 -9.29 -0.39 -8.57
CA LYS A 61 -10.70 0.02 -8.79
C LYS A 61 -11.47 -1.05 -9.56
N ALA A 62 -10.91 -1.57 -10.64
CA ALA A 62 -11.56 -2.64 -11.41
C ALA A 62 -11.77 -3.91 -10.58
N GLN A 63 -10.83 -4.26 -9.73
CA GLN A 63 -10.97 -5.42 -8.83
C GLN A 63 -12.03 -5.19 -7.75
N LEU A 64 -12.14 -3.98 -7.21
CA LEU A 64 -13.19 -3.64 -6.24
C LEU A 64 -14.61 -3.79 -6.83
N ASP A 65 -14.79 -3.44 -8.11
CA ASP A 65 -16.07 -3.59 -8.79
C ASP A 65 -16.44 -5.06 -9.06
N THR A 66 -15.45 -5.96 -9.06
CA THR A 66 -15.64 -7.40 -9.33
C THR A 66 -15.74 -8.22 -8.04
N LEU A 67 -14.73 -8.16 -7.21
CA LEU A 67 -14.63 -8.92 -5.97
C LEU A 67 -13.61 -8.26 -5.03
N PRO A 68 -14.04 -7.47 -4.04
CA PRO A 68 -13.13 -6.78 -3.13
C PRO A 68 -12.46 -7.73 -2.12
N HIS A 69 -13.13 -8.79 -1.73
CA HIS A 69 -12.61 -9.76 -0.77
C HIS A 69 -13.29 -11.11 -0.88
N VAL A 70 -12.53 -12.17 -0.71
CA VAL A 70 -12.99 -13.52 -0.41
C VAL A 70 -11.95 -14.22 0.46
N MET A 71 -12.37 -15.01 1.44
CA MET A 71 -11.44 -15.81 2.23
C MET A 71 -10.78 -16.89 1.38
N LEU A 72 -9.48 -17.14 1.56
CA LEU A 72 -8.77 -18.20 0.84
C LEU A 72 -8.92 -19.58 1.48
N ALA A 73 -9.52 -19.68 2.65
CA ALA A 73 -9.85 -20.96 3.28
C ALA A 73 -11.05 -21.62 2.56
N GLY A 74 -10.74 -22.49 1.60
CA GLY A 74 -11.73 -23.20 0.79
C GLY A 74 -12.23 -22.43 -0.45
N CYS A 75 -11.79 -21.19 -0.64
CA CYS A 75 -12.07 -20.39 -1.84
C CYS A 75 -10.77 -19.92 -2.50
N THR A 76 -10.85 -19.49 -3.75
CA THR A 76 -9.75 -18.81 -4.44
C THR A 76 -10.30 -17.79 -5.43
N HIS A 77 -9.43 -16.92 -5.96
CA HIS A 77 -9.77 -15.97 -7.00
C HIS A 77 -8.59 -15.70 -7.92
N GLU A 78 -8.87 -15.27 -9.14
CA GLU A 78 -7.89 -15.12 -10.21
C GLU A 78 -6.65 -14.29 -9.83
N PRO A 79 -6.75 -13.10 -9.21
CA PRO A 79 -5.57 -12.32 -8.83
C PRO A 79 -4.58 -13.08 -7.94
N ALA A 80 -5.06 -13.84 -6.95
CA ALA A 80 -4.20 -14.63 -6.07
C ALA A 80 -3.50 -15.75 -6.83
N VAL A 81 -4.23 -16.49 -7.67
CA VAL A 81 -3.68 -17.56 -8.50
C VAL A 81 -2.60 -17.03 -9.45
N ARG A 82 -2.89 -15.95 -10.17
CA ARG A 82 -1.92 -15.34 -11.11
C ARG A 82 -0.67 -14.81 -10.42
N LEU A 83 -0.82 -14.24 -9.22
CA LEU A 83 0.33 -13.78 -8.45
C LEU A 83 1.20 -14.98 -8.00
N ALA A 84 0.57 -16.04 -7.47
CA ALA A 84 1.26 -17.25 -7.07
C ALA A 84 2.05 -17.90 -8.25
N GLU A 85 1.43 -18.02 -9.41
CA GLU A 85 2.08 -18.51 -10.62
C GLU A 85 3.31 -17.69 -11.02
N ARG A 86 3.16 -16.34 -11.05
CA ARG A 86 4.26 -15.43 -11.38
C ARG A 86 5.43 -15.53 -10.40
N LEU A 87 5.14 -15.67 -9.11
CA LEU A 87 6.16 -15.83 -8.08
C LEU A 87 6.87 -17.18 -8.23
N SER A 88 6.14 -18.28 -8.44
CA SER A 88 6.71 -19.60 -8.67
C SER A 88 7.64 -19.64 -9.91
N VAL A 89 7.22 -19.05 -11.02
CA VAL A 89 8.05 -18.95 -12.23
C VAL A 89 9.37 -18.21 -11.96
N ARG A 90 9.34 -17.15 -11.16
CA ARG A 90 10.55 -16.37 -10.83
C ARG A 90 11.57 -17.14 -9.98
N THR A 91 11.14 -18.17 -9.26
CA THR A 91 12.03 -19.08 -8.52
C THR A 91 12.50 -20.28 -9.35
N GLY A 92 12.28 -20.25 -10.67
CA GLY A 92 12.60 -21.40 -11.55
C GLY A 92 11.74 -22.62 -11.26
N GLY A 93 10.58 -22.46 -10.63
CA GLY A 93 9.68 -23.55 -10.24
C GLY A 93 10.14 -24.32 -8.99
N SER A 94 11.24 -23.95 -8.37
CA SER A 94 11.75 -24.62 -7.16
C SER A 94 10.84 -24.41 -5.94
N LEU A 95 10.09 -23.30 -5.90
CA LEU A 95 9.07 -23.00 -4.89
C LEU A 95 7.69 -23.03 -5.57
N GLY A 96 7.00 -24.17 -5.48
CA GLY A 96 5.75 -24.43 -6.19
C GLY A 96 4.50 -23.86 -5.52
N HIS A 97 4.60 -23.34 -4.30
CA HIS A 97 3.46 -22.84 -3.53
C HIS A 97 3.75 -21.49 -2.90
N VAL A 98 2.73 -20.65 -2.82
CA VAL A 98 2.78 -19.34 -2.19
C VAL A 98 1.72 -19.28 -1.11
N PHE A 99 2.09 -18.80 0.07
CA PHE A 99 1.19 -18.50 1.17
C PHE A 99 0.94 -16.99 1.22
N PHE A 100 -0.34 -16.57 1.33
CA PHE A 100 -0.77 -15.17 1.44
C PHE A 100 -1.35 -14.87 2.81
#